data_b56da48ef295ebb5ca8edbd08ddc2079
#
_entry.id   b56da48ef295ebb5ca8edbd08ddc2079
#
_cell.length_a   1.000
_cell.length_b   1.000
_cell.length_c   1.000
_cell.angle_alpha   90.00
_cell.angle_beta   90.00
_cell.angle_gamma   90.00
#
_symmetry.space_group_name_H-M   'P 1'
#
loop_
_entity.id
_entity.type
_entity.pdbx_description
1 polymer ?
#
loop_
_entity_poly.entity_id
_entity_poly.type
_entity_poly.pdbx_seq_one_letter_code
_entity_poly.pdbx_strand_id
1 'polypeptide(L)'
;MKLKSLFTGFFVFGLLSQGFAAAAQDKVLIDFKQQGVESRIKDNGPDTKFAIVGGLNGNVLEVTNTPGTNGYPGVKIAPDGAVWDLSQNSRVEADITNLSDTNITICLRVDNPGDWQTNPWNGENLSLAAGKSGTAKVNFGYSWGNPGFKLDPSKVSMVMLFTTKPKKEIKFRVDAIRAAGKAGEKPKGSIEKVKPKDGVILEFTKGFSENQIDNRGSKTVIAGNSAQITFSTEPKDKWPGAFFKTPEGVIWDLSGCNQVEFTITNNGSKPARIFCRVDNNNADGKKHCANADATIEAGAKKTVIVPFVTDKIWDGEVKNSGFVFSSADVKGFLVFVEQNGEEKKITLDPVKAVAAKGPTMPEWLGKKPPVDGKWTLTFEDNFDGTTLDMTKWTLPNIRENITEDTFPIEIEGEKSWWGSPSVHVAKNASVEGGFLKLKTDKPKEIPEALPKFKDIKYTTTVVTTFGKFTQKYGYFESRMKLPTTVGMWPAFWLMPDRGKDAGIWWKRQDTTNGGMEFDIMEYLVRYGAYHYNAAFHWDGYKEKHKSIGTESIYFYTDKDGFLTSGLLWEPGKITLYCNGNVVGTWKNDRIASVPEYIMYTMPIGGWGAGCNVDDSKLPAYFTVDYVRVWQKDEWK
;
A
#
# COMPACT_ATOMS: atom_id res chain seq x y z
N MET A 1 14.90 -60.99 64.92
CA MET A 1 14.46 -59.60 65.11
C MET A 1 14.89 -58.77 63.92
N LYS A 2 14.05 -58.59 62.94
CA LYS A 2 14.23 -57.67 61.80
C LYS A 2 12.86 -57.12 61.41
N LEU A 3 12.64 -55.84 61.69
CA LEU A 3 11.46 -55.10 61.28
C LEU A 3 11.51 -54.86 59.76
N LYS A 4 10.43 -55.18 59.04
CA LYS A 4 10.17 -54.74 57.68
C LYS A 4 9.28 -53.50 57.71
N SER A 5 9.76 -52.38 57.17
CA SER A 5 8.95 -51.18 56.92
C SER A 5 8.25 -51.30 55.58
N LEU A 6 6.92 -51.19 55.58
CA LEU A 6 6.13 -51.01 54.39
C LEU A 6 6.18 -49.55 53.93
N PHE A 7 6.58 -49.33 52.67
CA PHE A 7 6.37 -48.06 51.98
C PHE A 7 5.08 -48.14 51.18
N THR A 8 4.09 -47.33 51.56
CA THR A 8 2.86 -47.18 50.79
C THR A 8 3.08 -46.00 49.80
N GLY A 9 3.18 -46.31 48.50
CA GLY A 9 3.24 -45.32 47.43
C GLY A 9 1.85 -44.80 47.10
N PHE A 10 1.63 -43.50 47.30
CA PHE A 10 0.45 -42.78 46.78
C PHE A 10 0.70 -42.48 45.28
N PHE A 11 -0.05 -43.13 44.40
CA PHE A 11 -0.18 -42.70 43.00
C PHE A 11 -1.20 -41.56 42.93
N VAL A 12 -0.73 -40.36 42.66
CA VAL A 12 -1.56 -39.23 42.27
C VAL A 12 -1.89 -39.35 40.79
N PHE A 13 -3.10 -39.78 40.47
CA PHE A 13 -3.63 -39.65 39.10
C PHE A 13 -3.88 -38.18 38.81
N GLY A 14 -2.97 -37.52 38.07
CA GLY A 14 -3.23 -36.25 37.45
C GLY A 14 -4.25 -36.43 36.33
N LEU A 15 -5.51 -36.02 36.57
CA LEU A 15 -6.51 -35.80 35.55
C LEU A 15 -6.04 -34.63 34.66
N LEU A 16 -5.42 -34.94 33.53
CA LEU A 16 -5.30 -34.00 32.41
C LEU A 16 -6.73 -33.78 31.86
N SER A 17 -7.38 -32.74 32.33
CA SER A 17 -8.56 -32.20 31.67
C SER A 17 -8.13 -31.66 30.31
N GLN A 18 -8.25 -32.44 29.27
CA GLN A 18 -8.31 -31.95 27.91
C GLN A 18 -9.57 -31.10 27.85
N GLY A 19 -9.40 -29.81 27.93
CA GLY A 19 -10.48 -28.85 27.65
C GLY A 19 -10.91 -29.06 26.19
N PHE A 20 -12.00 -29.76 25.99
CA PHE A 20 -12.73 -29.71 24.74
C PHE A 20 -13.15 -28.25 24.57
N ALA A 21 -12.46 -27.53 23.66
CA ALA A 21 -12.94 -26.24 23.24
C ALA A 21 -14.35 -26.45 22.67
N ALA A 22 -15.34 -25.90 23.35
CA ALA A 22 -16.73 -25.93 22.88
C ALA A 22 -16.77 -25.42 21.44
N ALA A 23 -17.51 -26.10 20.58
CA ALA A 23 -17.76 -25.63 19.23
C ALA A 23 -18.34 -24.21 19.33
N ALA A 24 -17.80 -23.26 18.58
CA ALA A 24 -18.34 -21.89 18.57
C ALA A 24 -19.81 -21.96 18.16
N GLN A 25 -20.69 -21.50 19.04
CA GLN A 25 -22.13 -21.47 18.76
C GLN A 25 -22.43 -20.29 17.83
N ASP A 26 -23.19 -20.52 16.77
CA ASP A 26 -23.66 -19.46 15.89
C ASP A 26 -24.44 -18.42 16.71
N LYS A 27 -24.09 -17.15 16.51
CA LYS A 27 -24.73 -16.01 17.20
C LYS A 27 -25.60 -15.25 16.21
N VAL A 28 -26.91 -15.24 16.41
CA VAL A 28 -27.82 -14.43 15.61
C VAL A 28 -27.52 -12.94 15.86
N LEU A 29 -27.30 -12.18 14.81
CA LEU A 29 -27.00 -10.74 14.88
C LEU A 29 -28.24 -9.87 14.82
N ILE A 30 -29.26 -10.33 14.10
CA ILE A 30 -30.55 -9.67 13.99
C ILE A 30 -31.67 -10.72 13.89
N ASP A 31 -32.71 -10.58 14.71
CA ASP A 31 -33.94 -11.39 14.62
C ASP A 31 -35.03 -10.52 14.02
N PHE A 32 -35.43 -10.80 12.80
CA PHE A 32 -36.47 -10.06 12.10
C PHE A 32 -37.88 -10.25 12.69
N LYS A 33 -38.06 -11.15 13.67
CA LYS A 33 -39.31 -11.33 14.43
C LYS A 33 -39.42 -10.36 15.60
N GLN A 34 -38.31 -9.75 16.01
CA GLN A 34 -38.29 -8.83 17.13
C GLN A 34 -39.09 -7.56 16.81
N GLN A 35 -39.95 -7.13 17.70
CA GLN A 35 -40.70 -5.89 17.54
C GLN A 35 -39.77 -4.68 17.52
N GLY A 36 -39.94 -3.80 16.54
CA GLY A 36 -39.11 -2.59 16.38
C GLY A 36 -37.74 -2.82 15.73
N VAL A 37 -37.49 -4.02 15.19
CA VAL A 37 -36.23 -4.36 14.53
C VAL A 37 -35.89 -3.44 13.35
N GLU A 38 -36.89 -2.82 12.71
CA GLU A 38 -36.73 -1.87 11.62
C GLU A 38 -35.88 -0.66 12.01
N SER A 39 -35.89 -0.26 13.28
CA SER A 39 -35.07 0.86 13.79
C SER A 39 -33.56 0.62 13.65
N ARG A 40 -33.15 -0.64 13.55
CA ARG A 40 -31.76 -1.08 13.38
C ARG A 40 -31.36 -1.16 11.90
N ILE A 41 -32.28 -0.97 10.97
CA ILE A 41 -32.07 -1.09 9.53
C ILE A 41 -32.22 0.29 8.90
N LYS A 42 -31.26 0.68 8.07
CA LYS A 42 -31.30 1.93 7.31
C LYS A 42 -30.96 1.65 5.85
N ASP A 43 -31.64 2.36 4.94
CA ASP A 43 -31.22 2.36 3.55
C ASP A 43 -29.84 3.02 3.38
N ASN A 44 -29.15 2.65 2.30
CA ASN A 44 -27.91 3.27 1.89
C ASN A 44 -28.18 4.22 0.70
N GLY A 45 -29.09 5.17 0.90
CA GLY A 45 -29.44 6.20 -0.08
C GLY A 45 -30.75 5.95 -0.82
N PRO A 46 -31.20 6.89 -1.65
CA PRO A 46 -32.56 6.98 -2.17
C PRO A 46 -32.96 5.83 -3.11
N ASP A 47 -31.99 5.10 -3.65
CA ASP A 47 -32.21 4.03 -4.64
C ASP A 47 -32.49 2.67 -3.98
N THR A 48 -32.78 2.64 -2.66
CA THR A 48 -33.09 1.44 -1.88
C THR A 48 -34.42 1.58 -1.16
N LYS A 49 -35.23 0.51 -1.21
CA LYS A 49 -36.40 0.32 -0.34
C LYS A 49 -36.26 -1.01 0.38
N PHE A 50 -36.73 -1.09 1.61
CA PHE A 50 -36.78 -2.34 2.34
C PHE A 50 -38.06 -2.46 3.17
N ALA A 51 -38.45 -3.69 3.50
CA ALA A 51 -39.56 -4.00 4.38
C ALA A 51 -39.30 -5.31 5.11
N ILE A 52 -39.83 -5.41 6.33
CA ILE A 52 -39.95 -6.69 7.05
C ILE A 52 -41.29 -7.31 6.65
N VAL A 53 -41.21 -8.51 6.07
CA VAL A 53 -42.39 -9.24 5.56
C VAL A 53 -42.47 -10.66 6.13
N GLY A 54 -43.65 -11.28 6.06
CA GLY A 54 -43.81 -12.67 6.49
C GLY A 54 -43.11 -13.63 5.53
N GLY A 55 -42.25 -14.50 6.03
CA GLY A 55 -41.59 -15.59 5.32
C GLY A 55 -42.11 -16.98 5.81
N LEU A 56 -41.56 -18.06 5.20
CA LEU A 56 -41.98 -19.44 5.54
C LEU A 56 -41.66 -19.81 6.99
N ASN A 57 -40.58 -19.29 7.56
CA ASN A 57 -40.10 -19.62 8.91
C ASN A 57 -40.17 -18.41 9.87
N GLY A 58 -40.95 -17.40 9.57
CA GLY A 58 -41.11 -16.15 10.32
C GLY A 58 -40.77 -14.94 9.45
N ASN A 59 -40.64 -13.76 10.09
CA ASN A 59 -40.35 -12.52 9.37
C ASN A 59 -38.95 -12.52 8.76
N VAL A 60 -38.85 -11.89 7.62
CA VAL A 60 -37.62 -11.76 6.81
C VAL A 60 -37.49 -10.32 6.30
N LEU A 61 -36.29 -9.92 5.89
CA LEU A 61 -36.04 -8.61 5.30
C LEU A 61 -36.06 -8.71 3.76
N GLU A 62 -37.00 -8.04 3.12
CA GLU A 62 -36.99 -7.82 1.67
C GLU A 62 -36.33 -6.48 1.34
N VAL A 63 -35.45 -6.49 0.33
CA VAL A 63 -34.72 -5.32 -0.15
C VAL A 63 -34.93 -5.18 -1.65
N THR A 64 -35.24 -3.96 -2.08
CA THR A 64 -35.37 -3.59 -3.49
C THR A 64 -34.40 -2.45 -3.80
N ASN A 65 -33.46 -2.68 -4.71
CA ASN A 65 -32.52 -1.69 -5.21
C ASN A 65 -32.89 -1.31 -6.66
N THR A 66 -33.00 -0.02 -6.94
CA THR A 66 -33.32 0.50 -8.28
C THR A 66 -32.11 1.16 -8.93
N PRO A 67 -32.05 1.21 -10.26
CA PRO A 67 -31.09 2.06 -10.95
C PRO A 67 -31.23 3.52 -10.50
N GLY A 68 -30.11 4.18 -10.23
CA GLY A 68 -30.10 5.56 -9.76
C GLY A 68 -28.70 6.14 -9.68
N THR A 69 -28.54 7.19 -8.91
CA THR A 69 -27.26 7.90 -8.73
C THR A 69 -26.37 7.26 -7.67
N ASN A 70 -26.92 6.43 -6.79
CA ASN A 70 -26.14 5.72 -5.78
C ASN A 70 -25.36 4.57 -6.39
N GLY A 71 -24.03 4.60 -6.22
CA GLY A 71 -23.15 3.52 -6.71
C GLY A 71 -23.32 2.20 -5.96
N TYR A 72 -23.89 2.22 -4.75
CA TYR A 72 -23.96 1.08 -3.82
C TYR A 72 -25.29 1.03 -3.07
N PRO A 73 -26.43 0.95 -3.77
CA PRO A 73 -27.73 0.85 -3.11
C PRO A 73 -27.84 -0.44 -2.29
N GLY A 74 -28.45 -0.37 -1.12
CA GLY A 74 -28.56 -1.49 -0.20
C GLY A 74 -29.00 -1.06 1.20
N VAL A 75 -28.83 -1.94 2.16
CA VAL A 75 -29.22 -1.72 3.56
C VAL A 75 -28.04 -1.84 4.50
N LYS A 76 -28.05 -1.02 5.55
CA LYS A 76 -27.14 -1.02 6.68
C LYS A 76 -27.88 -1.54 7.90
N ILE A 77 -27.28 -2.47 8.62
CA ILE A 77 -27.85 -3.09 9.81
C ILE A 77 -26.90 -2.83 10.97
N ALA A 78 -27.43 -2.19 12.02
CA ALA A 78 -26.67 -1.83 13.21
C ALA A 78 -26.91 -2.83 14.36
N PRO A 79 -25.99 -2.96 15.33
CA PRO A 79 -26.23 -3.68 16.58
C PRO A 79 -27.32 -3.01 17.42
N ASP A 80 -27.87 -3.76 18.38
CA ASP A 80 -28.69 -3.22 19.45
C ASP A 80 -27.74 -2.72 20.56
N GLY A 81 -27.15 -1.56 20.34
CA GLY A 81 -26.09 -0.99 21.15
C GLY A 81 -24.95 -0.45 20.26
N ALA A 82 -23.77 -0.21 20.83
CA ALA A 82 -22.67 0.40 20.09
C ALA A 82 -22.00 -0.56 19.10
N VAL A 83 -21.78 -1.81 19.48
CA VAL A 83 -21.08 -2.84 18.69
C VAL A 83 -21.57 -4.24 19.01
N TRP A 84 -21.35 -5.19 18.08
CA TRP A 84 -21.37 -6.62 18.39
C TRP A 84 -19.97 -7.08 18.79
N ASP A 85 -19.85 -7.79 19.89
CA ASP A 85 -18.67 -8.59 20.20
C ASP A 85 -18.82 -9.98 19.57
N LEU A 86 -18.02 -10.24 18.53
CA LEU A 86 -17.95 -11.48 17.77
C LEU A 86 -16.59 -12.18 17.93
N SER A 87 -15.87 -11.88 19.03
CA SER A 87 -14.50 -12.39 19.27
C SER A 87 -14.41 -13.91 19.34
N GLN A 88 -15.53 -14.62 19.56
CA GLN A 88 -15.61 -16.08 19.56
C GLN A 88 -15.88 -16.68 18.17
N ASN A 89 -16.14 -15.85 17.17
CA ASN A 89 -16.48 -16.25 15.80
C ASN A 89 -15.39 -15.84 14.81
N SER A 90 -15.40 -16.43 13.63
CA SER A 90 -14.44 -16.13 12.55
C SER A 90 -15.05 -15.37 11.38
N ARG A 91 -16.37 -15.30 11.28
CA ARG A 91 -17.05 -14.71 10.13
C ARG A 91 -18.49 -14.28 10.44
N VAL A 92 -19.04 -13.45 9.55
CA VAL A 92 -20.48 -13.17 9.47
C VAL A 92 -21.04 -13.88 8.24
N GLU A 93 -22.20 -14.50 8.38
CA GLU A 93 -22.96 -15.15 7.31
C GLU A 93 -24.32 -14.49 7.16
N ALA A 94 -24.79 -14.37 5.91
CA ALA A 94 -26.14 -13.91 5.57
C ALA A 94 -26.77 -14.89 4.58
N ASP A 95 -27.94 -15.42 4.94
CA ASP A 95 -28.73 -16.28 4.06
C ASP A 95 -29.62 -15.40 3.18
N ILE A 96 -29.47 -15.52 1.85
CA ILE A 96 -30.07 -14.61 0.88
C ILE A 96 -30.76 -15.38 -0.22
N THR A 97 -31.96 -14.92 -0.61
CA THR A 97 -32.72 -15.43 -1.74
C THR A 97 -32.86 -14.34 -2.80
N ASN A 98 -32.50 -14.66 -4.03
CA ASN A 98 -32.73 -13.77 -5.18
C ASN A 98 -34.23 -13.84 -5.59
N LEU A 99 -34.91 -12.72 -5.48
CA LEU A 99 -36.33 -12.58 -5.89
C LEU A 99 -36.49 -11.93 -7.28
N SER A 100 -35.38 -11.57 -7.93
CA SER A 100 -35.38 -11.04 -9.30
C SER A 100 -35.49 -12.17 -10.34
N ASP A 101 -35.91 -11.83 -11.54
CA ASP A 101 -35.96 -12.72 -12.70
C ASP A 101 -34.62 -12.92 -13.43
N THR A 102 -33.57 -12.25 -12.95
CA THR A 102 -32.21 -12.29 -13.51
C THR A 102 -31.19 -12.70 -12.44
N ASN A 103 -30.00 -13.06 -12.89
CA ASN A 103 -28.86 -13.28 -12.00
C ASN A 103 -28.48 -11.96 -11.31
N ILE A 104 -28.21 -12.02 -10.02
CA ILE A 104 -27.77 -10.85 -9.24
C ILE A 104 -26.47 -11.16 -8.50
N THR A 105 -25.72 -10.11 -8.19
CA THR A 105 -24.57 -10.18 -7.28
C THR A 105 -24.82 -9.22 -6.12
N ILE A 106 -24.77 -9.75 -4.90
CA ILE A 106 -24.94 -9.00 -3.65
C ILE A 106 -23.61 -9.04 -2.90
N CYS A 107 -23.18 -7.89 -2.42
CA CYS A 107 -22.02 -7.78 -1.54
C CYS A 107 -22.51 -7.77 -0.08
N LEU A 108 -21.95 -8.65 0.75
CA LEU A 108 -22.01 -8.59 2.20
C LEU A 108 -20.73 -7.90 2.69
N ARG A 109 -20.86 -6.87 3.53
CA ARG A 109 -19.78 -6.13 4.14
C ARG A 109 -19.94 -6.05 5.65
N VAL A 110 -18.85 -6.16 6.37
CA VAL A 110 -18.80 -6.12 7.85
C VAL A 110 -17.79 -5.07 8.25
N ASP A 111 -18.19 -4.10 9.06
CA ASP A 111 -17.40 -2.91 9.40
C ASP A 111 -17.05 -2.85 10.89
N ASN A 112 -15.85 -2.39 11.19
CA ASN A 112 -15.52 -1.76 12.46
C ASN A 112 -15.91 -0.28 12.45
N PRO A 113 -15.97 0.40 13.61
CA PRO A 113 -16.16 1.85 13.67
C PRO A 113 -15.04 2.58 12.94
N GLY A 114 -15.40 3.57 12.14
CA GLY A 114 -14.43 4.40 11.41
C GLY A 114 -15.03 5.01 10.15
N ASP A 115 -14.24 5.82 9.45
CA ASP A 115 -14.61 6.35 8.16
C ASP A 115 -14.48 5.25 7.09
N TRP A 116 -15.52 5.04 6.30
CA TRP A 116 -15.54 4.05 5.21
C TRP A 116 -14.41 4.27 4.18
N GLN A 117 -13.92 5.50 4.03
CA GLN A 117 -12.79 5.85 3.13
C GLN A 117 -11.46 5.25 3.61
N THR A 118 -11.33 4.94 4.89
CA THR A 118 -10.17 4.25 5.45
C THR A 118 -10.31 2.73 5.38
N ASN A 119 -11.38 2.24 4.74
CA ASN A 119 -11.67 0.82 4.53
C ASN A 119 -11.65 -0.04 5.82
N PRO A 120 -12.29 0.36 6.93
CA PRO A 120 -12.29 -0.42 8.19
C PRO A 120 -13.25 -1.59 8.11
N TRP A 121 -13.25 -2.35 7.01
CA TRP A 121 -14.22 -3.38 6.72
C TRP A 121 -13.64 -4.56 5.93
N ASN A 122 -14.35 -5.69 5.99
CA ASN A 122 -14.19 -6.81 5.08
C ASN A 122 -15.48 -7.03 4.28
N GLY A 123 -15.34 -7.54 3.06
CA GLY A 123 -16.48 -7.79 2.17
C GLY A 123 -16.31 -9.01 1.29
N GLU A 124 -17.47 -9.59 0.88
CA GLU A 124 -17.50 -10.73 -0.04
C GLU A 124 -18.75 -10.66 -0.92
N ASN A 125 -18.63 -11.16 -2.14
CA ASN A 125 -19.71 -11.19 -3.11
C ASN A 125 -20.38 -12.56 -3.14
N LEU A 126 -21.72 -12.54 -3.23
CA LEU A 126 -22.54 -13.71 -3.50
C LEU A 126 -23.30 -13.50 -4.82
N SER A 127 -23.04 -14.34 -5.81
CA SER A 127 -23.80 -14.36 -7.06
C SER A 127 -24.87 -15.45 -7.01
N LEU A 128 -26.12 -15.06 -7.29
CA LEU A 128 -27.27 -15.93 -7.26
C LEU A 128 -28.04 -15.88 -8.59
N ALA A 129 -28.35 -17.04 -9.15
CA ALA A 129 -29.27 -17.13 -10.25
C ALA A 129 -30.71 -16.74 -9.81
N ALA A 130 -31.56 -16.41 -10.78
CA ALA A 130 -32.97 -16.07 -10.54
C ALA A 130 -33.67 -17.12 -9.68
N GLY A 131 -34.34 -16.70 -8.62
CA GLY A 131 -35.08 -17.55 -7.69
C GLY A 131 -34.22 -18.47 -6.81
N LYS A 132 -32.89 -18.35 -6.82
CA LYS A 132 -32.01 -19.20 -6.00
C LYS A 132 -31.62 -18.53 -4.69
N SER A 133 -31.36 -19.38 -3.70
CA SER A 133 -30.87 -18.99 -2.38
C SER A 133 -29.40 -19.39 -2.21
N GLY A 134 -28.69 -18.68 -1.33
CA GLY A 134 -27.30 -18.98 -0.95
C GLY A 134 -26.89 -18.20 0.28
N THR A 135 -25.71 -18.52 0.81
CA THR A 135 -25.15 -17.88 2.00
C THR A 135 -23.91 -17.06 1.61
N ALA A 136 -23.98 -15.74 1.79
CA ALA A 136 -22.80 -14.87 1.74
C ALA A 136 -21.98 -15.05 3.03
N LYS A 137 -20.64 -15.06 2.94
CA LYS A 137 -19.74 -15.32 4.08
C LYS A 137 -18.58 -14.36 4.08
N VAL A 138 -18.52 -13.46 5.05
CA VAL A 138 -17.38 -12.55 5.24
C VAL A 138 -16.52 -13.04 6.38
N ASN A 139 -15.31 -13.51 6.07
CA ASN A 139 -14.33 -13.93 7.06
C ASN A 139 -13.54 -12.71 7.57
N PHE A 140 -13.34 -12.63 8.88
CA PHE A 140 -12.62 -11.50 9.48
C PHE A 140 -11.16 -11.50 9.05
N GLY A 141 -10.69 -10.33 8.59
CA GLY A 141 -9.35 -10.17 8.02
C GLY A 141 -9.22 -10.51 6.54
N TYR A 142 -10.32 -10.88 5.86
CA TYR A 142 -10.31 -11.24 4.44
C TYR A 142 -11.39 -10.50 3.66
N SER A 143 -11.09 -10.16 2.41
CA SER A 143 -12.05 -9.61 1.46
C SER A 143 -11.82 -10.22 0.09
N TRP A 144 -12.87 -10.70 -0.56
CA TRP A 144 -12.81 -11.35 -1.88
C TRP A 144 -11.72 -12.45 -1.96
N GLY A 145 -11.65 -13.27 -0.91
CA GLY A 145 -10.70 -14.38 -0.82
C GLY A 145 -9.24 -14.00 -0.51
N ASN A 146 -8.93 -12.72 -0.40
CA ASN A 146 -7.58 -12.21 -0.11
C ASN A 146 -7.49 -11.60 1.29
N PRO A 147 -6.28 -11.56 1.89
CA PRO A 147 -6.06 -10.78 3.11
C PRO A 147 -6.51 -9.32 2.92
N GLY A 148 -7.33 -8.84 3.83
CA GLY A 148 -7.90 -7.51 3.84
C GLY A 148 -7.60 -6.74 5.13
N PHE A 149 -8.46 -5.80 5.45
CA PHE A 149 -8.40 -5.09 6.73
C PHE A 149 -8.45 -6.09 7.89
N LYS A 150 -7.58 -5.95 8.87
CA LYS A 150 -7.60 -6.77 10.10
C LYS A 150 -8.75 -6.31 11.00
N LEU A 151 -9.95 -6.77 10.66
CA LEU A 151 -11.16 -6.44 11.40
C LEU A 151 -11.03 -6.93 12.85
N ASP A 152 -11.34 -6.06 13.82
CA ASP A 152 -11.44 -6.42 15.23
C ASP A 152 -12.83 -7.04 15.48
N PRO A 153 -12.92 -8.36 15.70
CA PRO A 153 -14.22 -9.02 15.89
C PRO A 153 -14.98 -8.54 17.12
N SER A 154 -14.28 -7.98 18.13
CA SER A 154 -14.91 -7.46 19.34
C SER A 154 -15.61 -6.11 19.14
N LYS A 155 -15.45 -5.49 17.96
CA LYS A 155 -15.94 -4.12 17.68
C LYS A 155 -16.70 -4.02 16.36
N VAL A 156 -17.45 -5.03 15.98
CA VAL A 156 -18.26 -4.97 14.76
C VAL A 156 -19.42 -3.99 14.95
N SER A 157 -19.46 -2.94 14.14
CA SER A 157 -20.42 -1.85 14.27
C SER A 157 -21.52 -1.85 13.22
N MET A 158 -21.31 -2.55 12.10
CA MET A 158 -22.27 -2.56 11.00
C MET A 158 -22.13 -3.82 10.15
N VAL A 159 -23.25 -4.31 9.64
CA VAL A 159 -23.34 -5.23 8.51
C VAL A 159 -24.08 -4.52 7.39
N MET A 160 -23.53 -4.56 6.17
CA MET A 160 -24.13 -3.93 4.99
C MET A 160 -24.36 -4.96 3.89
N LEU A 161 -25.53 -4.93 3.28
CA LEU A 161 -25.90 -5.73 2.12
C LEU A 161 -26.25 -4.78 0.97
N PHE A 162 -25.53 -4.86 -0.14
CA PHE A 162 -25.71 -3.91 -1.25
C PHE A 162 -25.44 -4.54 -2.62
N THR A 163 -25.86 -3.85 -3.67
CA THR A 163 -25.53 -4.15 -5.05
C THR A 163 -24.71 -3.01 -5.66
N THR A 164 -23.89 -3.29 -6.67
CA THR A 164 -23.06 -2.27 -7.31
C THR A 164 -23.71 -1.80 -8.61
N LYS A 165 -24.06 -0.50 -8.69
CA LYS A 165 -24.57 0.19 -9.87
C LYS A 165 -25.58 -0.66 -10.68
N PRO A 166 -26.72 -1.04 -10.08
CA PRO A 166 -27.69 -1.90 -10.75
C PRO A 166 -28.23 -1.20 -12.00
N LYS A 167 -28.30 -1.94 -13.13
CA LYS A 167 -28.86 -1.45 -14.40
C LYS A 167 -30.35 -1.73 -14.53
N LYS A 168 -30.90 -2.56 -13.64
CA LYS A 168 -32.32 -2.92 -13.52
C LYS A 168 -32.67 -2.98 -12.05
N GLU A 169 -33.95 -3.01 -11.74
CA GLU A 169 -34.42 -3.29 -10.39
C GLU A 169 -33.91 -4.66 -9.94
N ILE A 170 -33.36 -4.71 -8.73
CA ILE A 170 -32.89 -5.93 -8.07
C ILE A 170 -33.68 -6.10 -6.78
N LYS A 171 -34.32 -7.26 -6.64
CA LYS A 171 -35.06 -7.63 -5.45
C LYS A 171 -34.47 -8.89 -4.82
N PHE A 172 -34.18 -8.83 -3.53
CA PHE A 172 -33.69 -9.99 -2.78
C PHE A 172 -34.26 -10.01 -1.36
N ARG A 173 -34.24 -11.19 -0.77
CA ARG A 173 -34.69 -11.43 0.60
C ARG A 173 -33.51 -11.88 1.45
N VAL A 174 -33.44 -11.39 2.67
CA VAL A 174 -32.49 -11.82 3.69
C VAL A 174 -33.24 -12.59 4.77
N ASP A 175 -32.94 -13.88 4.89
CA ASP A 175 -33.61 -14.79 5.80
C ASP A 175 -32.99 -14.81 7.21
N ALA A 176 -31.65 -14.70 7.28
CA ALA A 176 -30.90 -14.68 8.54
C ALA A 176 -29.56 -13.97 8.39
N ILE A 177 -29.08 -13.37 9.46
CA ILE A 177 -27.70 -12.86 9.60
C ILE A 177 -27.15 -13.33 10.94
N ARG A 178 -26.01 -14.01 10.90
CA ARG A 178 -25.37 -14.58 12.10
C ARG A 178 -23.85 -14.47 12.06
N ALA A 179 -23.22 -14.45 13.21
CA ALA A 179 -21.80 -14.75 13.34
C ALA A 179 -21.62 -16.26 13.46
N ALA A 180 -20.63 -16.80 12.79
CA ALA A 180 -20.38 -18.22 12.67
C ALA A 180 -18.88 -18.56 12.64
N GLY A 181 -18.56 -19.84 12.69
CA GLY A 181 -17.20 -20.35 12.68
C GLY A 181 -16.44 -20.12 13.98
N LYS A 182 -15.38 -20.88 14.20
CA LYS A 182 -14.54 -20.77 15.39
C LYS A 182 -13.58 -19.59 15.25
N ALA A 183 -13.34 -18.86 16.34
CA ALA A 183 -12.37 -17.76 16.38
C ALA A 183 -11.00 -18.19 15.78
N GLY A 184 -10.46 -17.37 14.88
CA GLY A 184 -9.20 -17.65 14.18
C GLY A 184 -9.30 -18.64 13.02
N GLU A 185 -10.48 -19.22 12.74
CA GLU A 185 -10.68 -20.04 11.53
C GLU A 185 -10.51 -19.20 10.28
N LYS A 186 -9.63 -19.63 9.37
CA LYS A 186 -9.38 -18.94 8.10
C LYS A 186 -10.23 -19.53 6.98
N PRO A 187 -10.57 -18.77 5.93
CA PRO A 187 -11.27 -19.29 4.77
C PRO A 187 -10.44 -20.39 4.08
N LYS A 188 -11.12 -21.41 3.56
CA LYS A 188 -10.46 -22.49 2.82
C LYS A 188 -9.73 -21.90 1.59
N GLY A 189 -8.46 -22.25 1.44
CA GLY A 189 -7.61 -21.73 0.36
C GLY A 189 -7.17 -20.27 0.55
N SER A 190 -7.29 -19.73 1.76
CA SER A 190 -6.82 -18.36 2.07
C SER A 190 -5.31 -18.25 1.85
N ILE A 191 -4.91 -17.09 1.35
CA ILE A 191 -3.51 -16.72 1.17
C ILE A 191 -3.10 -15.83 2.33
N GLU A 192 -1.96 -16.13 2.95
CA GLU A 192 -1.39 -15.33 4.03
C GLU A 192 -0.15 -14.57 3.54
N LYS A 193 -0.09 -13.26 3.77
CA LYS A 193 1.13 -12.48 3.57
C LYS A 193 2.00 -12.60 4.80
N VAL A 194 3.20 -13.17 4.62
CA VAL A 194 4.14 -13.46 5.71
C VAL A 194 5.43 -12.68 5.47
N LYS A 195 5.89 -11.94 6.48
CA LYS A 195 7.22 -11.33 6.48
C LYS A 195 8.25 -12.39 6.87
N PRO A 196 9.36 -12.52 6.12
CA PRO A 196 10.38 -13.51 6.45
C PRO A 196 11.05 -13.17 7.79
N LYS A 197 11.24 -14.19 8.62
CA LYS A 197 12.02 -14.04 9.86
C LYS A 197 13.51 -13.91 9.49
N ASP A 198 14.17 -12.91 10.05
CA ASP A 198 15.60 -12.64 9.81
C ASP A 198 15.99 -12.54 8.32
N GLY A 199 15.01 -12.15 7.48
CA GLY A 199 15.17 -12.02 6.04
C GLY A 199 15.24 -13.34 5.27
N VAL A 200 15.24 -14.51 5.91
CA VAL A 200 15.34 -15.81 5.23
C VAL A 200 14.00 -16.15 4.56
N ILE A 201 14.01 -16.30 3.23
CA ILE A 201 12.82 -16.54 2.40
C ILE A 201 12.80 -17.94 1.78
N LEU A 202 13.95 -18.58 1.70
CA LEU A 202 14.10 -19.96 1.24
C LEU A 202 15.20 -20.62 2.05
N GLU A 203 14.85 -21.66 2.77
CA GLU A 203 15.75 -22.45 3.61
C GLU A 203 15.50 -23.94 3.37
N PHE A 204 16.57 -24.70 3.17
CA PHE A 204 16.51 -26.12 2.78
C PHE A 204 16.65 -27.06 3.99
N THR A 205 16.02 -26.70 5.11
CA THR A 205 16.08 -27.48 6.36
C THR A 205 15.09 -28.63 6.40
N LYS A 206 15.13 -29.43 7.48
CA LYS A 206 14.18 -30.48 7.75
C LYS A 206 12.75 -29.95 7.83
N GLY A 207 11.96 -30.20 6.82
CA GLY A 207 10.59 -29.67 6.65
C GLY A 207 10.39 -28.88 5.35
N PHE A 208 11.47 -28.62 4.61
CA PHE A 208 11.33 -28.12 3.25
C PHE A 208 10.64 -29.19 2.39
N SER A 209 9.59 -28.80 1.68
CA SER A 209 8.83 -29.71 0.82
C SER A 209 9.35 -29.64 -0.61
N GLU A 210 9.81 -30.75 -1.15
CA GLU A 210 10.25 -30.84 -2.56
C GLU A 210 9.13 -30.49 -3.55
N ASN A 211 7.85 -30.55 -3.14
CA ASN A 211 6.71 -30.11 -3.93
C ASN A 211 6.74 -28.59 -4.21
N GLN A 212 7.55 -27.82 -3.46
CA GLN A 212 7.79 -26.42 -3.72
C GLN A 212 8.76 -26.19 -4.89
N ILE A 213 9.43 -27.25 -5.40
CA ILE A 213 10.36 -27.14 -6.51
C ILE A 213 9.65 -27.53 -7.81
N ASP A 214 9.68 -26.62 -8.77
CA ASP A 214 9.25 -26.87 -10.15
C ASP A 214 10.49 -26.87 -11.05
N ASN A 215 10.95 -28.07 -11.42
CA ASN A 215 12.12 -28.27 -12.27
C ASN A 215 11.73 -28.09 -13.75
N ARG A 216 12.21 -27.02 -14.37
CA ARG A 216 11.98 -26.65 -15.77
C ARG A 216 13.23 -26.93 -16.59
N GLY A 217 13.40 -28.15 -17.07
CA GLY A 217 14.66 -28.56 -17.71
C GLY A 217 15.84 -28.57 -16.74
N SER A 218 15.61 -28.95 -15.50
CA SER A 218 16.64 -29.09 -14.47
C SER A 218 16.34 -30.27 -13.54
N LYS A 219 17.31 -30.63 -12.72
CA LYS A 219 17.15 -31.60 -11.62
C LYS A 219 17.70 -30.94 -10.35
N THR A 220 16.88 -30.89 -9.32
CA THR A 220 17.27 -30.34 -8.01
C THR A 220 17.29 -31.43 -6.97
N VAL A 221 18.33 -31.43 -6.14
CA VAL A 221 18.51 -32.34 -5.00
C VAL A 221 18.82 -31.50 -3.77
N ILE A 222 18.06 -31.70 -2.69
CA ILE A 222 18.33 -31.03 -1.42
C ILE A 222 19.42 -31.78 -0.67
N ALA A 223 20.49 -31.09 -0.29
CA ALA A 223 21.63 -31.64 0.43
C ALA A 223 22.04 -30.73 1.58
N GLY A 224 21.80 -31.17 2.81
CA GLY A 224 21.97 -30.33 4.00
C GLY A 224 21.03 -29.15 3.96
N ASN A 225 21.57 -27.92 4.14
CA ASN A 225 20.82 -26.68 4.01
C ASN A 225 21.10 -25.96 2.67
N SER A 226 21.16 -26.73 1.57
CA SER A 226 21.38 -26.17 0.24
C SER A 226 20.68 -26.99 -0.85
N ALA A 227 20.46 -26.40 -2.01
CA ALA A 227 19.92 -27.08 -3.19
C ALA A 227 21.01 -27.24 -4.26
N GLN A 228 21.28 -28.50 -4.66
CA GLN A 228 22.15 -28.82 -5.80
C GLN A 228 21.30 -28.90 -7.06
N ILE A 229 21.61 -28.05 -8.05
CA ILE A 229 20.84 -27.93 -9.29
C ILE A 229 21.73 -28.31 -10.47
N THR A 230 21.27 -29.28 -11.25
CA THR A 230 21.88 -29.69 -12.53
C THR A 230 20.93 -29.24 -13.65
N PHE A 231 21.43 -28.45 -14.61
CA PHE A 231 20.64 -27.95 -15.71
C PHE A 231 20.72 -28.90 -16.92
N SER A 232 19.60 -29.01 -17.65
CA SER A 232 19.49 -29.81 -18.86
C SER A 232 20.41 -29.32 -19.96
N THR A 233 20.98 -30.23 -20.72
CA THR A 233 21.75 -29.98 -21.94
C THR A 233 20.93 -30.14 -23.22
N GLU A 234 19.63 -30.48 -23.08
CA GLU A 234 18.74 -30.72 -24.21
C GLU A 234 18.45 -29.43 -24.98
N PRO A 235 18.61 -29.39 -26.31
CA PRO A 235 18.41 -28.18 -27.11
C PRO A 235 16.99 -27.57 -27.04
N LYS A 236 15.98 -28.39 -26.67
CA LYS A 236 14.60 -27.91 -26.48
C LYS A 236 14.44 -27.00 -25.28
N ASP A 237 15.31 -27.16 -24.28
CA ASP A 237 15.30 -26.41 -23.03
C ASP A 237 16.20 -25.18 -23.16
N LYS A 238 15.75 -24.11 -23.80
CA LYS A 238 16.56 -22.90 -24.01
C LYS A 238 16.98 -22.21 -22.71
N TRP A 239 16.11 -22.27 -21.70
CA TRP A 239 16.28 -21.59 -20.40
C TRP A 239 15.98 -22.58 -19.27
N PRO A 240 16.79 -23.64 -19.08
CA PRO A 240 16.57 -24.59 -18.01
C PRO A 240 16.75 -23.92 -16.65
N GLY A 241 15.86 -24.24 -15.69
CA GLY A 241 15.87 -23.61 -14.37
C GLY A 241 15.10 -24.38 -13.32
N ALA A 242 15.31 -24.01 -12.07
CA ALA A 242 14.57 -24.49 -10.91
C ALA A 242 13.77 -23.33 -10.32
N PHE A 243 12.45 -23.48 -10.27
CA PHE A 243 11.55 -22.51 -9.65
C PHE A 243 11.14 -23.00 -8.26
N PHE A 244 11.40 -22.17 -7.26
CA PHE A 244 11.07 -22.41 -5.86
C PHE A 244 9.81 -21.64 -5.50
N LYS A 245 8.71 -22.33 -5.28
CA LYS A 245 7.42 -21.76 -4.86
C LYS A 245 7.45 -21.38 -3.39
N THR A 246 6.67 -20.39 -3.01
CA THR A 246 6.34 -20.17 -1.60
C THR A 246 5.57 -21.37 -1.04
N PRO A 247 5.57 -21.61 0.28
CA PRO A 247 4.70 -22.62 0.88
C PRO A 247 3.23 -22.43 0.44
N GLU A 248 2.46 -23.51 0.42
CA GLU A 248 1.04 -23.43 0.05
C GLU A 248 0.29 -22.44 0.94
N GLY A 249 -0.51 -21.59 0.33
CA GLY A 249 -1.26 -20.54 1.03
C GLY A 249 -0.41 -19.35 1.53
N VAL A 250 0.88 -19.28 1.17
CA VAL A 250 1.79 -18.20 1.59
C VAL A 250 2.20 -17.33 0.43
N ILE A 251 2.22 -16.02 0.67
CA ILE A 251 2.91 -15.00 -0.13
C ILE A 251 3.97 -14.36 0.77
N TRP A 252 5.20 -14.19 0.28
CA TRP A 252 6.20 -13.42 0.99
C TRP A 252 5.94 -11.92 0.85
N ASP A 253 5.79 -11.24 1.99
CA ASP A 253 5.82 -9.79 2.09
C ASP A 253 7.25 -9.32 2.34
N LEU A 254 7.94 -8.93 1.26
CA LEU A 254 9.31 -8.39 1.28
C LEU A 254 9.33 -6.86 1.27
N SER A 255 8.23 -6.19 1.60
CA SER A 255 8.11 -4.73 1.58
C SER A 255 9.08 -3.99 2.52
N GLY A 256 9.64 -4.69 3.51
CA GLY A 256 10.72 -4.19 4.38
C GLY A 256 12.13 -4.36 3.80
N CYS A 257 12.28 -4.85 2.57
CA CYS A 257 13.54 -5.12 1.89
C CYS A 257 13.62 -4.37 0.56
N ASN A 258 14.81 -4.25 0.00
CA ASN A 258 15.04 -3.63 -1.32
C ASN A 258 15.81 -4.53 -2.28
N GLN A 259 16.18 -5.74 -1.86
CA GLN A 259 16.82 -6.75 -2.71
C GLN A 259 16.63 -8.16 -2.18
N VAL A 260 16.88 -9.14 -3.07
CA VAL A 260 17.03 -10.57 -2.72
C VAL A 260 18.42 -11.02 -3.11
N GLU A 261 19.06 -11.80 -2.24
CA GLU A 261 20.41 -12.31 -2.39
C GLU A 261 20.41 -13.82 -2.57
N PHE A 262 21.00 -14.27 -3.68
CA PHE A 262 21.19 -15.68 -4.03
C PHE A 262 22.67 -16.02 -3.95
N THR A 263 23.11 -16.72 -2.92
CA THR A 263 24.49 -17.18 -2.80
C THR A 263 24.64 -18.51 -3.50
N ILE A 264 25.46 -18.54 -4.55
CA ILE A 264 25.59 -19.66 -5.48
C ILE A 264 27.04 -20.07 -5.64
N THR A 265 27.29 -21.38 -5.57
CA THR A 265 28.58 -21.99 -5.94
C THR A 265 28.44 -22.66 -7.30
N ASN A 266 29.31 -22.34 -8.24
CA ASN A 266 29.40 -23.02 -9.53
C ASN A 266 30.20 -24.31 -9.37
N ASN A 267 29.52 -25.46 -9.40
CA ASN A 267 30.13 -26.81 -9.30
C ASN A 267 30.55 -27.39 -10.68
N GLY A 268 30.34 -26.60 -11.75
CA GLY A 268 30.80 -26.98 -13.09
C GLY A 268 32.30 -26.74 -13.30
N SER A 269 32.83 -27.22 -14.44
CA SER A 269 34.24 -27.09 -14.80
C SER A 269 34.56 -25.83 -15.62
N LYS A 270 33.54 -25.02 -15.95
CA LYS A 270 33.64 -23.78 -16.73
C LYS A 270 32.90 -22.64 -16.06
N PRO A 271 33.25 -21.38 -16.37
CA PRO A 271 32.43 -20.23 -15.96
C PRO A 271 30.98 -20.37 -16.43
N ALA A 272 30.02 -20.03 -15.58
CA ALA A 272 28.60 -20.10 -15.89
C ALA A 272 27.91 -18.77 -15.59
N ARG A 273 27.15 -18.24 -16.55
CA ARG A 273 26.25 -17.11 -16.32
C ARG A 273 24.96 -17.64 -15.71
N ILE A 274 24.69 -17.24 -14.48
CA ILE A 274 23.53 -17.66 -13.70
C ILE A 274 22.57 -16.49 -13.59
N PHE A 275 21.30 -16.73 -13.91
CA PHE A 275 20.22 -15.78 -13.79
C PHE A 275 19.38 -16.10 -12.55
N CYS A 276 19.02 -15.07 -11.79
CA CYS A 276 18.13 -15.15 -10.64
C CYS A 276 16.94 -14.24 -10.84
N ARG A 277 15.75 -14.71 -10.46
CA ARG A 277 14.50 -13.96 -10.62
C ARG A 277 13.60 -14.11 -9.39
N VAL A 278 12.97 -13.01 -9.02
CA VAL A 278 11.95 -12.93 -7.96
C VAL A 278 10.62 -12.66 -8.62
N ASP A 279 9.64 -13.52 -8.40
CA ASP A 279 8.37 -13.52 -9.13
C ASP A 279 7.17 -13.15 -8.24
N ASN A 280 6.34 -12.27 -8.74
CA ASN A 280 4.94 -12.14 -8.33
C ASN A 280 4.07 -13.17 -9.07
N ASN A 281 2.76 -13.13 -8.80
CA ASN A 281 1.80 -13.87 -9.61
C ASN A 281 1.82 -13.36 -11.06
N ASN A 282 1.69 -14.27 -12.04
CA ASN A 282 1.70 -13.97 -13.48
C ASN A 282 3.04 -13.39 -14.01
N ALA A 283 4.15 -13.65 -13.35
CA ALA A 283 5.47 -13.29 -13.85
C ALA A 283 5.79 -14.00 -15.18
N ASP A 284 6.16 -13.23 -16.20
CA ASP A 284 6.46 -13.73 -17.56
C ASP A 284 7.95 -13.58 -17.96
N GLY A 285 8.79 -13.12 -17.01
CA GLY A 285 10.22 -12.84 -17.23
C GLY A 285 10.51 -11.39 -17.64
N LYS A 286 9.48 -10.62 -17.99
CA LYS A 286 9.57 -9.19 -18.29
C LYS A 286 8.69 -8.36 -17.36
N LYS A 287 7.53 -8.90 -16.99
CA LYS A 287 6.54 -8.25 -16.12
C LYS A 287 6.35 -9.04 -14.84
N HIS A 288 5.96 -8.37 -13.79
CA HIS A 288 5.69 -8.95 -12.48
C HIS A 288 6.86 -9.74 -11.88
N CYS A 289 8.10 -9.35 -12.20
CA CYS A 289 9.31 -9.97 -11.69
C CYS A 289 10.47 -8.96 -11.62
N ALA A 290 11.43 -9.27 -10.74
CA ALA A 290 12.73 -8.61 -10.69
C ALA A 290 13.81 -9.62 -11.08
N ASN A 291 14.80 -9.21 -11.90
CA ASN A 291 15.82 -10.08 -12.47
C ASN A 291 17.23 -9.53 -12.23
N ALA A 292 18.19 -10.43 -12.06
CA ALA A 292 19.62 -10.14 -12.17
C ALA A 292 20.38 -11.38 -12.60
N ASP A 293 21.62 -11.18 -13.06
CA ASP A 293 22.51 -12.28 -13.38
C ASP A 293 23.97 -11.98 -12.99
N ALA A 294 24.76 -13.01 -12.91
CA ALA A 294 26.20 -12.90 -12.77
C ALA A 294 26.92 -14.09 -13.40
N THR A 295 28.10 -13.86 -13.93
CA THR A 295 29.03 -14.92 -14.28
C THR A 295 29.78 -15.35 -13.03
N ILE A 296 29.82 -16.67 -12.79
CA ILE A 296 30.49 -17.32 -11.66
C ILE A 296 31.54 -18.27 -12.22
N GLU A 297 32.80 -18.06 -11.86
CA GLU A 297 33.92 -18.90 -12.28
C GLU A 297 33.78 -20.34 -11.77
N ALA A 298 34.40 -21.30 -12.45
CA ALA A 298 34.39 -22.70 -12.05
C ALA A 298 34.90 -22.87 -10.62
N GLY A 299 34.14 -23.57 -9.78
CA GLY A 299 34.43 -23.78 -8.36
C GLY A 299 34.24 -22.54 -7.46
N ALA A 300 33.94 -21.38 -8.03
CA ALA A 300 33.76 -20.16 -7.24
C ALA A 300 32.37 -20.05 -6.63
N LYS A 301 32.31 -19.33 -5.50
CA LYS A 301 31.08 -18.95 -4.81
C LYS A 301 30.86 -17.45 -4.94
N LYS A 302 29.64 -17.04 -5.32
CA LYS A 302 29.27 -15.65 -5.52
C LYS A 302 27.82 -15.39 -5.11
N THR A 303 27.54 -14.20 -4.58
CA THR A 303 26.18 -13.75 -4.33
C THR A 303 25.67 -12.97 -5.55
N VAL A 304 24.58 -13.43 -6.15
CA VAL A 304 23.81 -12.73 -7.16
C VAL A 304 22.76 -11.90 -6.45
N ILE A 305 22.81 -10.58 -6.62
CA ILE A 305 21.90 -9.64 -5.99
C ILE A 305 20.81 -9.29 -7.00
N VAL A 306 19.54 -9.53 -6.65
CA VAL A 306 18.37 -9.11 -7.40
C VAL A 306 17.78 -7.87 -6.72
N PRO A 307 18.08 -6.66 -7.20
CA PRO A 307 17.55 -5.42 -6.63
C PRO A 307 16.06 -5.26 -7.01
N PHE A 308 15.29 -4.66 -6.11
CA PHE A 308 13.99 -4.13 -6.46
C PHE A 308 14.21 -2.75 -7.05
N VAL A 309 14.31 -2.69 -8.36
CA VAL A 309 14.48 -1.44 -9.10
C VAL A 309 13.36 -1.31 -10.12
N THR A 310 12.98 -0.10 -10.36
CA THR A 310 12.03 0.22 -11.41
C THR A 310 12.81 0.67 -12.62
N ASP A 311 12.90 -0.20 -13.62
CA ASP A 311 13.30 0.26 -14.96
C ASP A 311 12.15 1.07 -15.54
N LYS A 312 12.45 2.27 -16.00
CA LYS A 312 11.59 3.21 -16.72
C LYS A 312 10.09 2.90 -16.72
N ILE A 313 9.38 3.52 -15.77
CA ILE A 313 7.93 3.33 -15.57
C ILE A 313 7.13 3.84 -16.77
N TRP A 314 7.66 4.88 -17.42
CA TRP A 314 7.13 5.47 -18.65
C TRP A 314 8.27 5.62 -19.65
N ASP A 315 8.00 5.25 -20.89
CA ASP A 315 8.91 5.46 -22.01
C ASP A 315 8.14 6.14 -23.16
N GLY A 316 8.23 7.47 -23.20
CA GLY A 316 7.60 8.31 -24.22
C GLY A 316 6.11 8.54 -24.05
N GLU A 317 5.31 8.22 -25.06
CA GLU A 317 3.85 8.35 -24.99
C GLU A 317 3.25 7.26 -24.11
N VAL A 318 3.08 7.59 -22.91
CA VAL A 318 2.40 6.87 -21.86
C VAL A 318 1.71 5.59 -22.23
N LYS A 319 2.26 4.54 -21.80
CA LYS A 319 1.42 3.57 -21.08
C LYS A 319 2.21 3.22 -19.85
N ASN A 320 1.61 3.42 -18.69
CA ASN A 320 1.93 2.56 -17.58
C ASN A 320 2.04 1.17 -18.20
N SER A 321 3.24 0.64 -18.32
CA SER A 321 3.49 -0.60 -19.08
C SER A 321 2.84 -1.82 -18.42
N GLY A 322 2.05 -1.63 -17.36
CA GLY A 322 1.54 -2.70 -16.52
C GLY A 322 2.67 -3.52 -15.89
N PHE A 323 3.85 -2.95 -15.87
CA PHE A 323 5.05 -3.52 -15.30
C PHE A 323 5.13 -3.13 -13.83
N VAL A 324 4.46 -3.88 -12.98
CA VAL A 324 4.53 -3.64 -11.54
C VAL A 324 5.05 -4.91 -10.88
N PHE A 325 6.31 -4.88 -10.46
CA PHE A 325 6.80 -5.79 -9.45
C PHE A 325 6.33 -5.28 -8.08
N SER A 326 5.72 -6.15 -7.28
CA SER A 326 5.33 -5.85 -5.90
C SER A 326 6.19 -6.64 -4.93
N SER A 327 7.02 -5.96 -4.15
CA SER A 327 7.80 -6.62 -3.09
C SER A 327 6.91 -7.23 -1.99
N ALA A 328 5.67 -6.76 -1.84
CA ALA A 328 4.69 -7.31 -0.89
C ALA A 328 3.94 -8.56 -1.37
N ASP A 329 4.18 -9.03 -2.62
CA ASP A 329 3.38 -10.09 -3.26
C ASP A 329 4.26 -11.16 -3.94
N VAL A 330 5.37 -11.55 -3.30
CA VAL A 330 6.32 -12.50 -3.89
C VAL A 330 5.81 -13.94 -3.77
N LYS A 331 5.73 -14.64 -4.90
CA LYS A 331 5.20 -15.99 -5.06
C LYS A 331 6.26 -17.06 -5.25
N GLY A 332 7.48 -16.67 -5.61
CA GLY A 332 8.56 -17.62 -5.82
C GLY A 332 9.83 -17.02 -6.39
N PHE A 333 10.80 -17.90 -6.58
CA PHE A 333 12.16 -17.57 -7.00
C PHE A 333 12.60 -18.52 -8.10
N LEU A 334 13.20 -18.02 -9.17
CA LEU A 334 13.73 -18.82 -10.27
C LEU A 334 15.23 -18.65 -10.38
N VAL A 335 15.95 -19.76 -10.42
CA VAL A 335 17.38 -19.80 -10.77
C VAL A 335 17.51 -20.57 -12.08
N PHE A 336 18.12 -19.96 -13.10
CA PHE A 336 18.15 -20.54 -14.44
C PHE A 336 19.43 -20.13 -15.21
N VAL A 337 19.66 -20.80 -16.32
CA VAL A 337 20.81 -20.55 -17.18
C VAL A 337 20.38 -20.50 -18.65
N GLU A 338 21.18 -19.87 -19.49
CA GLU A 338 21.05 -20.04 -20.93
C GLU A 338 21.71 -21.35 -21.35
N GLN A 339 20.98 -22.17 -22.11
CA GLN A 339 21.48 -23.45 -22.62
C GLN A 339 22.41 -23.23 -23.83
N ASN A 340 23.60 -23.80 -23.75
CA ASN A 340 24.63 -23.76 -24.81
C ASN A 340 25.24 -25.15 -25.12
N GLY A 341 24.56 -26.25 -24.73
CA GLY A 341 25.05 -27.61 -24.89
C GLY A 341 26.02 -28.09 -23.82
N GLU A 342 26.40 -27.24 -22.87
CA GLU A 342 27.33 -27.58 -21.79
C GLU A 342 26.58 -27.86 -20.49
N GLU A 343 27.01 -28.91 -19.77
CA GLU A 343 26.44 -29.18 -18.45
C GLU A 343 26.83 -28.08 -17.45
N LYS A 344 25.82 -27.55 -16.77
CA LYS A 344 26.00 -26.60 -15.68
C LYS A 344 25.45 -27.18 -14.40
N LYS A 345 26.23 -27.09 -13.32
CA LYS A 345 25.86 -27.55 -11.98
C LYS A 345 26.13 -26.44 -10.98
N ILE A 346 25.19 -26.21 -10.08
CA ILE A 346 25.36 -25.21 -9.02
C ILE A 346 24.89 -25.76 -7.67
N THR A 347 25.37 -25.12 -6.61
CA THR A 347 24.80 -25.23 -5.27
C THR A 347 24.22 -23.88 -4.88
N LEU A 348 22.93 -23.83 -4.54
CA LEU A 348 22.23 -22.66 -4.03
C LEU A 348 22.12 -22.77 -2.50
N ASP A 349 22.67 -21.79 -1.80
CA ASP A 349 22.50 -21.64 -0.35
C ASP A 349 21.12 -21.03 -0.01
N PRO A 350 20.73 -20.93 1.27
CA PRO A 350 19.53 -20.22 1.68
C PRO A 350 19.42 -18.83 1.08
N VAL A 351 18.24 -18.50 0.56
CA VAL A 351 17.98 -17.22 -0.10
C VAL A 351 17.45 -16.20 0.91
N LYS A 352 17.94 -14.98 0.82
CA LYS A 352 17.60 -13.91 1.78
C LYS A 352 17.08 -12.67 1.07
N ALA A 353 16.06 -12.07 1.66
CA ALA A 353 15.65 -10.71 1.36
C ALA A 353 16.34 -9.75 2.34
N VAL A 354 16.89 -8.65 1.84
CA VAL A 354 17.76 -7.76 2.60
C VAL A 354 17.34 -6.30 2.41
N ALA A 355 17.43 -5.52 3.49
CA ALA A 355 17.40 -4.06 3.46
C ALA A 355 18.85 -3.55 3.34
N ALA A 356 19.32 -3.37 2.12
CA ALA A 356 20.68 -2.94 1.84
C ALA A 356 20.80 -1.42 1.67
N LYS A 357 21.98 -0.89 1.95
CA LYS A 357 22.34 0.49 1.56
C LYS A 357 22.67 0.54 0.07
N GLY A 358 22.31 1.65 -0.55
CA GLY A 358 22.51 1.85 -1.97
C GLY A 358 23.98 2.05 -2.38
N PRO A 359 24.23 2.05 -3.66
CA PRO A 359 25.52 2.38 -4.23
C PRO A 359 25.87 3.85 -3.96
N THR A 360 27.12 4.22 -4.22
CA THR A 360 27.55 5.63 -4.19
C THR A 360 26.70 6.45 -5.15
N MET A 361 26.13 7.55 -4.65
CA MET A 361 25.32 8.44 -5.46
C MET A 361 26.17 9.14 -6.54
N PRO A 362 25.60 9.48 -7.71
CA PRO A 362 26.32 10.23 -8.73
C PRO A 362 26.87 11.55 -8.19
N GLU A 363 28.10 11.90 -8.55
CA GLU A 363 28.77 13.13 -8.05
C GLU A 363 28.09 14.43 -8.47
N TRP A 364 27.33 14.42 -9.55
CA TRP A 364 26.59 15.59 -10.06
C TRP A 364 25.33 15.91 -9.26
N LEU A 365 24.81 14.92 -8.53
CA LEU A 365 23.55 15.02 -7.79
C LEU A 365 23.65 16.18 -6.76
N GLY A 366 22.67 17.05 -6.77
CA GLY A 366 22.67 18.27 -5.97
C GLY A 366 23.58 19.40 -6.49
N LYS A 367 24.35 19.21 -7.55
CA LYS A 367 25.30 20.21 -8.04
C LYS A 367 24.93 20.79 -9.40
N LYS A 368 24.28 20.01 -10.24
CA LYS A 368 23.84 20.42 -11.58
C LYS A 368 22.67 19.53 -12.04
N PRO A 369 21.89 19.97 -13.03
CA PRO A 369 20.90 19.13 -13.69
C PRO A 369 21.49 17.90 -14.37
N PRO A 370 20.68 16.84 -14.57
CA PRO A 370 21.12 15.55 -15.15
C PRO A 370 21.41 15.62 -16.65
N VAL A 371 21.05 16.70 -17.32
CA VAL A 371 21.22 16.88 -18.77
C VAL A 371 22.06 18.12 -19.05
N ASP A 372 22.82 18.07 -20.14
CA ASP A 372 23.64 19.18 -20.55
C ASP A 372 22.83 20.40 -20.99
N GLY A 373 23.46 21.56 -20.92
CA GLY A 373 22.87 22.85 -21.29
C GLY A 373 23.39 24.00 -20.44
N LYS A 374 22.92 25.21 -20.75
CA LYS A 374 23.16 26.37 -19.92
C LYS A 374 22.05 26.46 -18.89
N TRP A 375 22.40 26.27 -17.64
CA TRP A 375 21.47 26.23 -16.53
C TRP A 375 21.79 27.31 -15.51
N THR A 376 20.75 27.95 -15.00
CA THR A 376 20.85 28.90 -13.90
C THR A 376 20.15 28.29 -12.68
N LEU A 377 20.83 28.27 -11.54
CA LEU A 377 20.22 27.93 -10.26
C LEU A 377 19.30 29.11 -9.86
N THR A 378 18.00 28.88 -9.82
CA THR A 378 16.98 29.91 -9.61
C THR A 378 16.42 29.89 -8.20
N PHE A 379 16.50 28.73 -7.54
CA PHE A 379 16.07 28.57 -6.15
C PHE A 379 16.91 27.50 -5.48
N GLU A 380 17.33 27.77 -4.26
CA GLU A 380 17.93 26.79 -3.38
C GLU A 380 17.63 27.09 -1.90
N ASP A 381 17.53 26.03 -1.13
CA ASP A 381 17.62 26.10 0.32
C ASP A 381 18.33 24.82 0.82
N ASN A 382 19.40 25.02 1.58
CA ASN A 382 20.15 23.96 2.26
C ASN A 382 19.80 23.86 3.73
N PHE A 383 18.89 24.72 4.20
CA PHE A 383 18.43 24.76 5.59
C PHE A 383 19.57 24.92 6.63
N ASP A 384 20.64 25.64 6.26
CA ASP A 384 21.83 25.83 7.09
C ASP A 384 21.58 26.72 8.33
N GLY A 385 20.42 27.36 8.42
CA GLY A 385 20.03 28.23 9.52
C GLY A 385 19.52 27.50 10.74
N THR A 386 18.99 28.26 11.68
CA THR A 386 18.27 27.77 12.87
C THR A 386 16.76 28.01 12.80
N THR A 387 16.32 28.75 11.79
CA THR A 387 14.91 29.08 11.51
C THR A 387 14.65 28.99 10.02
N LEU A 388 13.41 28.71 9.65
CA LEU A 388 13.00 28.71 8.25
C LEU A 388 13.06 30.13 7.68
N ASP A 389 13.59 30.27 6.47
CA ASP A 389 13.65 31.55 5.76
C ASP A 389 12.25 31.91 5.20
N MET A 390 11.53 32.77 5.94
CA MET A 390 10.19 33.20 5.58
C MET A 390 10.13 34.10 4.33
N THR A 391 11.27 34.48 3.75
CA THR A 391 11.30 35.14 2.44
C THR A 391 11.15 34.14 1.30
N LYS A 392 11.53 32.89 1.53
CA LYS A 392 11.44 31.76 0.59
C LYS A 392 10.20 30.89 0.82
N TRP A 393 9.79 30.75 2.09
CA TRP A 393 8.79 29.78 2.51
C TRP A 393 7.55 30.42 3.15
N THR A 394 6.44 29.72 3.05
CA THR A 394 5.20 30.00 3.75
C THR A 394 4.86 28.81 4.65
N LEU A 395 4.44 29.11 5.88
CA LEU A 395 3.95 28.15 6.89
C LEU A 395 2.46 28.38 7.13
N PRO A 396 1.75 27.44 7.77
CA PRO A 396 0.38 27.67 8.23
C PRO A 396 0.27 28.95 9.06
N ASN A 397 -0.61 29.85 8.64
CA ASN A 397 -0.84 31.12 9.28
C ASN A 397 -1.88 31.00 10.40
N ILE A 398 -1.75 31.82 11.42
CA ILE A 398 -2.82 32.00 12.40
C ILE A 398 -4.05 32.64 11.74
N ARG A 399 -5.24 32.22 12.18
CA ARG A 399 -6.52 32.58 11.55
C ARG A 399 -6.79 34.08 11.42
N GLU A 400 -6.21 34.86 12.30
CA GLU A 400 -6.34 36.34 12.31
C GLU A 400 -5.64 37.03 11.14
N ASN A 401 -4.69 36.36 10.51
CA ASN A 401 -3.92 36.91 9.37
C ASN A 401 -4.36 36.33 8.02
N ILE A 402 -5.54 35.71 7.94
CA ILE A 402 -6.07 35.13 6.71
C ILE A 402 -6.52 36.21 5.77
N THR A 403 -6.03 36.17 4.54
CA THR A 403 -6.45 37.00 3.43
C THR A 403 -7.14 36.16 2.36
N GLU A 404 -7.76 36.80 1.36
CA GLU A 404 -8.30 36.08 0.19
C GLU A 404 -7.24 35.30 -0.60
N ASP A 405 -5.97 35.71 -0.46
CA ASP A 405 -4.81 35.04 -1.07
C ASP A 405 -4.30 33.83 -0.25
N THR A 406 -4.81 33.62 0.96
CA THR A 406 -4.33 32.55 1.84
C THR A 406 -4.93 31.22 1.44
N PHE A 407 -4.07 30.26 1.07
CA PHE A 407 -4.51 28.91 0.73
C PHE A 407 -5.00 28.17 1.99
N PRO A 408 -6.11 27.42 1.94
CA PRO A 408 -6.70 26.77 3.14
C PRO A 408 -5.75 25.88 3.94
N ILE A 409 -4.78 25.24 3.32
CA ILE A 409 -3.80 24.40 4.04
C ILE A 409 -2.70 25.20 4.74
N GLU A 410 -2.60 26.48 4.44
CA GLU A 410 -1.71 27.42 5.12
C GLU A 410 -2.40 28.10 6.31
N ILE A 411 -3.59 27.65 6.66
CA ILE A 411 -4.32 28.13 7.82
C ILE A 411 -4.01 27.21 9.00
N GLU A 412 -3.46 27.75 10.07
CA GLU A 412 -3.18 27.01 11.29
C GLU A 412 -4.47 26.42 11.85
N GLY A 413 -4.45 25.12 12.14
CA GLY A 413 -5.60 24.39 12.64
C GLY A 413 -6.60 23.96 11.56
N GLU A 414 -6.43 24.25 10.27
CA GLU A 414 -7.25 23.62 9.25
C GLU A 414 -6.92 22.14 9.06
N LYS A 415 -7.93 21.36 8.71
CA LYS A 415 -7.83 19.92 8.54
C LYS A 415 -6.96 19.58 7.34
N SER A 416 -6.03 18.65 7.53
CA SER A 416 -5.28 18.07 6.43
C SER A 416 -6.19 17.30 5.47
N TRP A 417 -5.72 17.03 4.26
CA TRP A 417 -6.53 16.50 3.16
C TRP A 417 -6.89 15.02 3.27
N TRP A 418 -7.79 14.60 2.40
CA TRP A 418 -8.09 13.21 2.06
C TRP A 418 -8.38 12.30 3.25
N GLY A 419 -9.19 12.81 4.18
CA GLY A 419 -9.61 12.04 5.35
C GLY A 419 -8.54 11.86 6.42
N SER A 420 -7.40 12.57 6.32
CA SER A 420 -6.39 12.58 7.37
C SER A 420 -6.96 13.15 8.67
N PRO A 421 -6.85 12.45 9.82
CA PRO A 421 -7.31 12.95 11.11
C PRO A 421 -6.29 13.91 11.75
N SER A 422 -5.69 14.80 10.96
CA SER A 422 -4.68 15.76 11.42
C SER A 422 -5.01 17.20 11.02
N VAL A 423 -4.46 18.15 11.77
CA VAL A 423 -4.53 19.59 11.50
C VAL A 423 -3.13 20.14 11.29
N HIS A 424 -3.05 21.20 10.50
CA HIS A 424 -1.80 21.90 10.25
C HIS A 424 -1.48 22.88 11.39
N VAL A 425 -0.23 22.85 11.86
CA VAL A 425 0.30 23.79 12.85
C VAL A 425 1.71 24.23 12.47
N ALA A 426 1.97 25.55 12.45
CA ALA A 426 3.25 26.11 12.02
C ALA A 426 4.43 25.58 12.84
N LYS A 427 4.25 25.42 14.17
CA LYS A 427 5.28 24.92 15.08
C LYS A 427 5.79 23.51 14.81
N ASN A 428 5.13 22.76 13.91
CA ASN A 428 5.57 21.44 13.50
C ASN A 428 6.59 21.48 12.34
N ALA A 429 6.91 22.68 11.81
CA ALA A 429 8.05 22.91 10.94
C ALA A 429 9.21 23.49 11.74
N SER A 430 10.40 22.92 11.63
CA SER A 430 11.63 23.43 12.25
C SER A 430 12.81 23.26 11.32
N VAL A 431 13.84 24.11 11.52
CA VAL A 431 15.15 23.96 10.89
C VAL A 431 16.15 23.63 12.00
N GLU A 432 16.72 22.46 11.94
CA GLU A 432 17.63 21.93 12.96
C GLU A 432 18.73 21.08 12.33
N GLY A 433 19.99 21.38 12.70
CA GLY A 433 21.16 20.59 12.28
C GLY A 433 21.39 20.55 10.77
N GLY A 434 21.02 21.62 10.05
CA GLY A 434 21.15 21.70 8.60
C GLY A 434 20.01 21.00 7.85
N PHE A 435 18.84 20.82 8.48
CA PHE A 435 17.70 20.14 7.87
C PHE A 435 16.39 20.87 8.16
N LEU A 436 15.51 20.92 7.17
CA LEU A 436 14.10 21.17 7.41
C LEU A 436 13.45 19.89 7.92
N LYS A 437 12.70 19.99 9.01
CA LYS A 437 11.93 18.89 9.60
C LYS A 437 10.45 19.23 9.65
N LEU A 438 9.64 18.40 8.99
CA LEU A 438 8.20 18.41 9.17
C LEU A 438 7.85 17.34 10.19
N LYS A 439 7.25 17.74 11.30
CA LYS A 439 6.84 16.84 12.38
C LYS A 439 5.37 16.49 12.27
N THR A 440 5.04 15.21 12.43
CA THR A 440 3.69 14.75 12.75
C THR A 440 3.68 14.13 14.13
N ASP A 441 2.71 14.54 14.96
CA ASP A 441 2.65 14.18 16.37
C ASP A 441 1.21 13.93 16.82
N LYS A 442 1.08 13.21 17.94
CA LYS A 442 -0.19 13.01 18.65
C LYS A 442 -0.14 13.75 19.98
N PRO A 443 -0.52 15.02 20.03
CA PRO A 443 -0.50 15.80 21.27
C PRO A 443 -1.55 15.25 22.25
N LYS A 444 -1.31 15.47 23.56
CA LYS A 444 -2.28 15.09 24.61
C LYS A 444 -3.60 15.82 24.45
N GLU A 445 -3.53 17.08 24.02
CA GLU A 445 -4.68 17.93 23.76
C GLU A 445 -4.50 18.60 22.40
N ILE A 446 -5.49 18.46 21.52
CA ILE A 446 -5.55 19.25 20.29
C ILE A 446 -5.95 20.66 20.69
N PRO A 447 -5.23 21.71 20.22
CA PRO A 447 -5.61 23.10 20.53
C PRO A 447 -7.08 23.34 20.19
N GLU A 448 -7.82 23.99 21.11
CA GLU A 448 -9.28 24.21 21.09
C GLU A 448 -9.82 24.91 19.85
N ALA A 449 -8.93 25.37 18.96
CA ALA A 449 -9.26 26.25 17.85
C ALA A 449 -10.37 25.74 16.91
N LEU A 450 -10.76 24.44 16.94
CA LEU A 450 -11.66 23.91 15.91
C LEU A 450 -12.69 22.90 16.39
N PRO A 451 -13.78 23.32 17.06
CA PRO A 451 -14.85 22.42 17.50
C PRO A 451 -15.52 21.64 16.34
N LYS A 452 -15.40 22.09 15.10
CA LYS A 452 -15.97 21.43 13.91
C LYS A 452 -15.24 20.14 13.48
N PHE A 453 -14.05 19.86 14.03
CA PHE A 453 -13.22 18.71 13.64
C PHE A 453 -13.00 17.75 14.81
N LYS A 454 -14.09 17.20 15.35
CA LYS A 454 -14.06 16.28 16.51
C LYS A 454 -13.18 15.03 16.33
N ASP A 455 -12.93 14.62 15.08
CA ASP A 455 -12.17 13.40 14.76
C ASP A 455 -10.67 13.63 14.64
N ILE A 456 -10.19 14.84 14.88
CA ILE A 456 -8.77 15.17 14.82
C ILE A 456 -8.04 14.56 16.01
N LYS A 457 -6.93 13.86 15.72
CA LYS A 457 -6.08 13.17 16.70
C LYS A 457 -4.63 13.59 16.63
N TYR A 458 -4.21 14.20 15.52
CA TYR A 458 -2.82 14.47 15.22
C TYR A 458 -2.62 15.92 14.77
N THR A 459 -1.39 16.39 14.92
CA THR A 459 -0.90 17.62 14.34
C THR A 459 0.17 17.34 13.30
N THR A 460 0.17 18.07 12.21
CA THR A 460 1.16 18.00 11.12
C THR A 460 1.50 19.42 10.66
N THR A 461 2.17 19.59 9.53
CA THR A 461 2.45 20.89 8.95
C THR A 461 2.56 20.81 7.42
N VAL A 462 2.60 21.95 6.78
CA VAL A 462 2.94 22.14 5.37
C VAL A 462 4.00 23.23 5.27
N VAL A 463 4.95 23.05 4.35
CA VAL A 463 5.97 24.06 4.02
C VAL A 463 5.94 24.26 2.52
N THR A 464 5.72 25.50 2.07
CA THR A 464 5.46 25.78 0.66
C THR A 464 6.12 27.07 0.21
N THR A 465 6.39 27.19 -1.10
CA THR A 465 6.86 28.46 -1.72
C THR A 465 5.72 29.28 -2.32
N PHE A 466 4.44 28.96 -2.03
CA PHE A 466 3.29 29.71 -2.53
C PHE A 466 3.40 31.21 -2.25
N GLY A 467 3.22 32.02 -3.28
CA GLY A 467 3.33 33.48 -3.19
C GLY A 467 4.75 34.02 -2.98
N LYS A 468 5.78 33.15 -2.95
CA LYS A 468 7.20 33.50 -2.76
C LYS A 468 8.04 33.16 -3.97
N PHE A 469 8.00 31.89 -4.40
CA PHE A 469 8.74 31.42 -5.57
C PHE A 469 7.87 30.51 -6.42
N THR A 470 7.88 30.76 -7.72
CA THR A 470 7.27 29.92 -8.75
C THR A 470 8.19 29.83 -9.95
N GLN A 471 8.14 28.73 -10.65
CA GLN A 471 8.88 28.56 -11.90
C GLN A 471 8.10 27.69 -12.88
N LYS A 472 8.20 28.03 -14.16
CA LYS A 472 7.74 27.22 -15.26
C LYS A 472 8.95 26.58 -15.92
N TYR A 473 8.90 25.26 -16.08
CA TYR A 473 9.99 24.43 -16.62
C TYR A 473 11.28 24.50 -15.79
N GLY A 474 12.07 23.45 -15.87
CA GLY A 474 13.32 23.36 -15.17
C GLY A 474 13.61 21.99 -14.60
N TYR A 475 14.63 21.91 -13.77
CA TYR A 475 14.95 20.72 -12.98
C TYR A 475 14.75 21.02 -11.51
N PHE A 476 13.83 20.32 -10.89
CA PHE A 476 13.50 20.41 -9.47
C PHE A 476 14.05 19.17 -8.77
N GLU A 477 14.85 19.34 -7.74
CA GLU A 477 15.50 18.25 -7.02
C GLU A 477 15.43 18.48 -5.51
N SER A 478 15.17 17.41 -4.77
CA SER A 478 15.22 17.43 -3.30
C SER A 478 15.83 16.15 -2.75
N ARG A 479 16.71 16.29 -1.75
CA ARG A 479 17.28 15.18 -0.97
C ARG A 479 16.55 15.09 0.36
N MET A 480 15.97 13.92 0.62
CA MET A 480 14.99 13.75 1.71
C MET A 480 15.22 12.44 2.46
N LYS A 481 14.93 12.45 3.76
CA LYS A 481 14.89 11.27 4.61
C LYS A 481 13.45 11.02 5.05
N LEU A 482 12.95 9.84 4.70
CA LEU A 482 11.56 9.48 4.87
C LEU A 482 11.31 8.83 6.24
N PRO A 483 10.16 9.06 6.88
CA PRO A 483 9.78 8.36 8.11
C PRO A 483 9.49 6.89 7.83
N THR A 484 9.74 6.03 8.82
CA THR A 484 9.39 4.61 8.77
C THR A 484 8.11 4.28 9.54
N THR A 485 7.49 5.29 10.16
CA THR A 485 6.26 5.14 10.94
C THR A 485 5.08 4.85 10.03
N VAL A 486 4.41 3.73 10.25
CA VAL A 486 3.19 3.36 9.50
C VAL A 486 2.11 4.41 9.74
N GLY A 487 1.46 4.81 8.66
CA GLY A 487 0.44 5.85 8.65
C GLY A 487 0.92 7.20 8.13
N MET A 488 2.23 7.39 7.91
CA MET A 488 2.76 8.63 7.33
C MET A 488 2.61 8.68 5.81
N TRP A 489 2.40 9.90 5.31
CA TRP A 489 2.30 10.21 3.87
C TRP A 489 3.10 11.48 3.53
N PRO A 490 4.44 11.45 3.62
CA PRO A 490 5.26 12.57 3.17
C PRO A 490 5.24 12.71 1.66
N ALA A 491 5.20 13.95 1.18
CA ALA A 491 5.24 14.27 -0.24
C ALA A 491 6.12 15.50 -0.54
N PHE A 492 6.79 15.42 -1.70
CA PHE A 492 7.45 16.53 -2.40
C PHE A 492 6.77 16.68 -3.74
N TRP A 493 6.11 17.82 -3.94
CA TRP A 493 5.20 18.04 -5.05
C TRP A 493 5.09 19.50 -5.47
N LEU A 494 4.51 19.75 -6.63
CA LEU A 494 4.32 21.08 -7.19
C LEU A 494 2.84 21.32 -7.51
N MET A 495 2.42 22.58 -7.37
CA MET A 495 1.08 23.05 -7.73
C MET A 495 1.17 24.34 -8.55
N PRO A 496 0.18 24.62 -9.44
CA PRO A 496 0.13 25.88 -10.15
C PRO A 496 0.05 27.07 -9.23
N ASP A 497 0.79 28.13 -9.55
CA ASP A 497 0.54 29.48 -9.07
C ASP A 497 0.62 30.47 -10.23
N ARG A 498 -0.53 30.87 -10.73
CA ARG A 498 -0.67 31.81 -11.85
C ARG A 498 -0.42 33.26 -11.46
N GLY A 499 -0.01 33.50 -10.21
CA GLY A 499 0.21 34.84 -9.67
C GLY A 499 -1.08 35.54 -9.23
N LYS A 500 -0.90 36.71 -8.56
CA LYS A 500 -2.00 37.45 -7.95
C LYS A 500 -3.03 37.98 -8.95
N ASP A 501 -2.63 38.26 -10.18
CA ASP A 501 -3.52 38.76 -11.24
C ASP A 501 -4.57 37.71 -11.67
N ALA A 502 -4.32 36.43 -11.42
CA ALA A 502 -5.29 35.38 -11.64
C ALA A 502 -6.43 35.36 -10.60
N GLY A 503 -6.28 36.13 -9.52
CA GLY A 503 -7.26 36.27 -8.44
C GLY A 503 -6.96 35.42 -7.23
N ILE A 504 -8.01 34.93 -6.56
CA ILE A 504 -7.91 34.17 -5.31
C ILE A 504 -7.29 32.78 -5.51
N TRP A 505 -6.84 32.18 -4.43
CA TRP A 505 -6.00 30.98 -4.41
C TRP A 505 -6.50 29.83 -5.31
N TRP A 506 -7.81 29.51 -5.36
CA TRP A 506 -8.31 28.41 -6.20
C TRP A 506 -8.25 28.69 -7.71
N LYS A 507 -8.22 29.96 -8.13
CA LYS A 507 -7.97 30.35 -9.53
C LYS A 507 -6.48 30.26 -9.84
N ARG A 508 -5.63 30.63 -8.88
CA ARG A 508 -4.18 30.55 -9.02
C ARG A 508 -3.72 29.10 -9.15
N GLN A 509 -4.33 28.19 -8.38
CA GLN A 509 -3.97 26.78 -8.30
C GLN A 509 -4.80 25.87 -9.22
N ASP A 510 -5.53 26.45 -10.16
CA ASP A 510 -6.36 25.68 -11.07
C ASP A 510 -5.51 24.76 -11.96
N THR A 511 -5.75 23.45 -11.86
CA THR A 511 -5.09 22.41 -12.65
C THR A 511 -5.69 22.24 -14.05
N THR A 512 -6.68 23.05 -14.44
CA THR A 512 -7.15 23.15 -15.83
C THR A 512 -6.28 24.10 -16.65
N ASN A 513 -6.54 24.26 -17.94
CA ASN A 513 -5.95 25.30 -18.81
C ASN A 513 -4.42 25.42 -18.67
N GLY A 514 -3.70 24.30 -18.79
CA GLY A 514 -2.24 24.25 -18.73
C GLY A 514 -1.67 24.12 -17.30
N GLY A 515 -2.49 24.09 -16.24
CA GLY A 515 -2.05 23.74 -14.89
C GLY A 515 -2.03 22.22 -14.68
N MET A 516 -1.24 21.75 -13.76
CA MET A 516 -1.11 20.33 -13.39
C MET A 516 -0.53 20.24 -11.97
N GLU A 517 -0.95 19.29 -11.19
CA GLU A 517 -0.28 18.89 -9.97
C GLU A 517 0.81 17.87 -10.32
N PHE A 518 2.02 18.07 -9.82
CA PHE A 518 3.14 17.16 -9.99
C PHE A 518 3.54 16.56 -8.65
N ASP A 519 3.12 15.35 -8.34
CA ASP A 519 3.61 14.58 -7.20
C ASP A 519 4.92 13.90 -7.58
N ILE A 520 6.04 14.58 -7.32
CA ILE A 520 7.38 14.09 -7.68
C ILE A 520 7.74 12.89 -6.81
N MET A 521 7.36 12.93 -5.55
CA MET A 521 7.56 11.86 -4.59
C MET A 521 6.42 11.85 -3.58
N GLU A 522 5.65 10.77 -3.54
CA GLU A 522 4.68 10.46 -2.50
C GLU A 522 5.05 9.14 -1.85
N TYR A 523 5.39 9.17 -0.59
CA TYR A 523 5.80 7.98 0.15
C TYR A 523 4.66 7.46 1.03
N LEU A 524 4.11 6.32 0.66
CA LEU A 524 3.02 5.68 1.37
C LEU A 524 3.59 4.51 2.19
N VAL A 525 3.90 4.76 3.45
CA VAL A 525 4.54 3.76 4.34
C VAL A 525 3.79 2.42 4.40
N ARG A 526 2.50 2.42 4.11
CA ARG A 526 1.68 1.19 4.04
C ARG A 526 2.15 0.19 2.98
N TYR A 527 2.82 0.65 1.93
CA TYR A 527 3.33 -0.21 0.84
C TYR A 527 4.74 -0.74 1.10
N GLY A 528 5.41 -0.25 2.13
CA GLY A 528 6.75 -0.66 2.52
C GLY A 528 7.78 0.46 2.52
N ALA A 529 9.00 0.12 2.97
CA ALA A 529 10.00 1.12 3.35
C ALA A 529 10.86 1.65 2.18
N TYR A 530 10.84 0.99 1.02
CA TYR A 530 11.82 1.22 -0.04
C TYR A 530 11.21 1.50 -1.40
N HIS A 531 9.98 1.98 -1.46
CA HIS A 531 9.39 2.48 -2.69
C HIS A 531 8.46 3.66 -2.42
N TYR A 532 8.26 4.48 -3.44
CA TYR A 532 7.31 5.58 -3.44
C TYR A 532 6.55 5.62 -4.76
N ASN A 533 5.49 6.39 -4.84
CA ASN A 533 4.82 6.71 -6.09
C ASN A 533 5.11 8.13 -6.55
N ALA A 534 4.94 8.34 -7.83
CA ALA A 534 4.81 9.66 -8.42
C ALA A 534 3.50 9.69 -9.20
N ALA A 535 2.83 10.83 -9.19
CA ALA A 535 1.56 11.02 -9.88
C ALA A 535 1.48 12.43 -10.48
N PHE A 536 0.65 12.57 -11.52
CA PHE A 536 0.34 13.85 -12.12
C PHE A 536 -1.16 13.95 -12.28
N HIS A 537 -1.74 15.08 -11.86
CA HIS A 537 -3.18 15.29 -11.86
C HIS A 537 -3.54 16.57 -12.60
N TRP A 538 -4.57 16.53 -13.46
CA TRP A 538 -4.99 17.68 -14.23
C TRP A 538 -6.49 17.68 -14.54
N ASP A 539 -6.99 18.80 -15.07
CA ASP A 539 -8.39 19.06 -15.40
C ASP A 539 -9.33 19.03 -14.18
N GLY A 540 -8.84 19.53 -13.02
CA GLY A 540 -9.56 19.60 -11.75
C GLY A 540 -9.57 18.28 -10.99
N TYR A 541 -10.42 18.19 -9.95
CA TYR A 541 -10.50 17.01 -9.05
C TYR A 541 -11.91 16.39 -9.02
N LYS A 542 -12.74 16.70 -10.01
CA LYS A 542 -14.11 16.19 -10.11
C LYS A 542 -14.28 15.34 -11.36
N GLU A 543 -15.42 15.43 -12.03
CA GLU A 543 -15.80 14.60 -13.17
C GLU A 543 -14.80 14.62 -14.34
N LYS A 544 -14.10 15.73 -14.56
CA LYS A 544 -13.11 15.88 -15.64
C LYS A 544 -11.69 15.49 -15.24
N HIS A 545 -11.48 15.16 -13.98
CA HIS A 545 -10.18 14.79 -13.43
C HIS A 545 -9.51 13.70 -14.25
N LYS A 546 -8.26 13.92 -14.57
CA LYS A 546 -7.37 12.94 -15.19
C LYS A 546 -6.10 12.84 -14.39
N SER A 547 -5.53 11.67 -14.38
CA SER A 547 -4.25 11.43 -13.73
C SER A 547 -3.46 10.33 -14.42
N ILE A 548 -2.17 10.36 -14.19
CA ILE A 548 -1.26 9.27 -14.47
C ILE A 548 -0.33 9.13 -13.27
N GLY A 549 -0.05 7.92 -12.87
CA GLY A 549 0.82 7.67 -11.73
C GLY A 549 1.46 6.30 -11.76
N THR A 550 2.37 6.08 -10.84
CA THR A 550 3.02 4.80 -10.60
C THR A 550 3.18 4.58 -9.11
N GLU A 551 2.97 3.37 -8.66
CA GLU A 551 3.05 2.99 -7.25
C GLU A 551 4.38 2.31 -6.88
N SER A 552 5.37 2.27 -7.78
CA SER A 552 6.49 1.33 -7.64
C SER A 552 7.83 1.89 -8.07
N ILE A 553 8.18 3.10 -7.61
CA ILE A 553 9.55 3.60 -7.74
C ILE A 553 10.35 3.06 -6.55
N TYR A 554 11.06 1.95 -6.77
CA TYR A 554 11.95 1.37 -5.76
C TYR A 554 13.25 2.17 -5.66
N PHE A 555 13.76 2.30 -4.44
CA PHE A 555 14.99 3.05 -4.19
C PHE A 555 15.87 2.41 -3.12
N TYR A 556 17.15 2.76 -3.18
CA TYR A 556 18.07 2.61 -2.06
C TYR A 556 18.25 3.97 -1.38
N THR A 557 18.44 3.98 -0.09
CA THR A 557 18.92 5.19 0.58
C THR A 557 20.44 5.30 0.41
N ASP A 558 20.96 6.52 0.44
CA ASP A 558 22.40 6.73 0.58
C ASP A 558 22.92 6.28 1.96
N LYS A 559 24.23 6.45 2.22
CA LYS A 559 24.87 6.06 3.48
C LYS A 559 24.25 6.70 4.72
N ASP A 560 23.62 7.87 4.58
CA ASP A 560 23.02 8.66 5.65
C ASP A 560 21.51 8.42 5.80
N GLY A 561 20.94 7.57 4.94
CA GLY A 561 19.53 7.20 4.94
C GLY A 561 18.62 8.14 4.16
N PHE A 562 19.19 8.96 3.25
CA PHE A 562 18.42 9.85 2.38
C PHE A 562 18.21 9.24 0.99
N LEU A 563 17.16 9.68 0.33
CA LEU A 563 16.96 9.53 -1.10
C LEU A 563 16.94 10.92 -1.76
N THR A 564 17.24 10.97 -3.05
CA THR A 564 17.09 12.18 -3.85
C THR A 564 16.09 11.91 -4.97
N SER A 565 15.04 12.73 -5.04
CA SER A 565 14.04 12.67 -6.10
C SER A 565 14.10 13.94 -6.93
N GLY A 566 13.92 13.83 -8.25
CA GLY A 566 13.98 14.97 -9.15
C GLY A 566 13.01 14.88 -10.32
N LEU A 567 12.53 16.04 -10.76
CA LEU A 567 11.68 16.25 -11.92
C LEU A 567 12.39 17.18 -12.91
N LEU A 568 12.72 16.67 -14.08
CA LEU A 568 13.05 17.49 -15.24
C LEU A 568 11.77 17.76 -16.01
N TRP A 569 11.30 19.01 -15.95
CA TRP A 569 10.10 19.47 -16.60
C TRP A 569 10.44 20.36 -17.79
N GLU A 570 10.15 19.85 -18.97
CA GLU A 570 10.39 20.47 -20.27
C GLU A 570 9.05 20.80 -20.95
N PRO A 571 8.98 21.68 -21.95
CA PRO A 571 7.77 21.83 -22.75
C PRO A 571 7.28 20.52 -23.34
N GLY A 572 6.10 20.06 -22.95
CA GLY A 572 5.48 18.82 -23.43
C GLY A 572 6.19 17.52 -23.02
N LYS A 573 7.14 17.58 -22.09
CA LYS A 573 7.87 16.40 -21.62
C LYS A 573 8.30 16.53 -20.16
N ILE A 574 8.20 15.44 -19.42
CA ILE A 574 8.81 15.32 -18.10
C ILE A 574 9.68 14.08 -18.01
N THR A 575 10.71 14.15 -17.18
CA THR A 575 11.55 13.00 -16.82
C THR A 575 11.73 12.98 -15.31
N LEU A 576 11.35 11.86 -14.68
CA LEU A 576 11.53 11.63 -13.25
C LEU A 576 12.88 10.95 -12.99
N TYR A 577 13.51 11.38 -11.91
CA TYR A 577 14.77 10.85 -11.42
C TYR A 577 14.65 10.36 -9.99
N CYS A 578 15.24 9.21 -9.70
CA CYS A 578 15.43 8.70 -8.34
C CYS A 578 16.93 8.40 -8.16
N ASN A 579 17.56 9.06 -7.18
CA ASN A 579 19.02 8.95 -6.93
C ASN A 579 19.88 9.14 -8.19
N GLY A 580 19.46 10.06 -9.06
CA GLY A 580 20.15 10.38 -10.31
C GLY A 580 19.85 9.43 -11.48
N ASN A 581 19.10 8.36 -11.28
CA ASN A 581 18.68 7.46 -12.34
C ASN A 581 17.32 7.85 -12.90
N VAL A 582 17.16 7.78 -14.22
CA VAL A 582 15.87 7.98 -14.87
C VAL A 582 14.93 6.84 -14.50
N VAL A 583 13.79 7.17 -13.90
CA VAL A 583 12.74 6.20 -13.53
C VAL A 583 11.51 6.28 -14.43
N GLY A 584 11.36 7.35 -15.19
CA GLY A 584 10.29 7.46 -16.18
C GLY A 584 10.38 8.74 -17.00
N THR A 585 9.96 8.67 -18.26
CA THR A 585 9.82 9.81 -19.17
C THR A 585 8.43 9.80 -19.77
N TRP A 586 7.69 10.89 -19.61
CA TRP A 586 6.36 11.06 -20.19
C TRP A 586 6.32 12.25 -21.15
N LYS A 587 5.74 12.06 -22.34
CA LYS A 587 5.50 13.10 -23.34
C LYS A 587 4.03 13.26 -23.55
N ASN A 588 3.53 14.47 -23.40
CA ASN A 588 2.13 14.80 -23.65
C ASN A 588 1.96 16.31 -23.74
N ASP A 589 1.19 16.78 -24.70
CA ASP A 589 0.90 18.22 -24.88
C ASP A 589 0.15 18.82 -23.69
N ARG A 590 -0.45 17.98 -22.83
CA ARG A 590 -1.19 18.41 -21.64
C ARG A 590 -0.28 18.67 -20.43
N ILE A 591 1.01 18.36 -20.52
CA ILE A 591 1.98 18.68 -19.46
C ILE A 591 1.93 20.17 -19.16
N ALA A 592 2.06 20.50 -17.87
CA ALA A 592 1.91 21.86 -17.37
C ALA A 592 2.71 22.88 -18.19
N SER A 593 2.10 24.03 -18.39
CA SER A 593 2.67 25.16 -19.11
C SER A 593 2.48 26.51 -18.37
N VAL A 594 2.14 26.44 -17.09
CA VAL A 594 2.02 27.58 -16.18
C VAL A 594 3.04 27.47 -15.05
N PRO A 595 3.44 28.56 -14.38
CA PRO A 595 4.36 28.49 -13.25
C PRO A 595 3.81 27.64 -12.11
N GLU A 596 4.69 26.92 -11.43
CA GLU A 596 4.37 26.07 -10.30
C GLU A 596 5.22 26.41 -9.08
N TYR A 597 4.69 26.19 -7.89
CA TYR A 597 5.36 26.36 -6.61
C TYR A 597 5.60 25.02 -5.93
N ILE A 598 6.52 24.99 -4.97
CA ILE A 598 6.96 23.78 -4.27
C ILE A 598 6.14 23.59 -3.00
N MET A 599 5.79 22.32 -2.71
CA MET A 599 5.15 21.92 -1.46
C MET A 599 5.84 20.70 -0.83
N TYR A 600 5.95 20.77 0.50
CA TYR A 600 6.26 19.64 1.37
C TYR A 600 5.11 19.43 2.34
N THR A 601 4.62 18.21 2.41
CA THR A 601 3.52 17.83 3.30
C THR A 601 3.82 16.49 3.97
N MET A 602 3.23 16.21 5.13
CA MET A 602 3.29 14.92 5.78
C MET A 602 1.98 14.62 6.53
N PRO A 603 0.86 14.42 5.83
CA PRO A 603 -0.38 13.94 6.45
C PRO A 603 -0.19 12.58 7.12
N ILE A 604 -1.13 12.22 8.01
CA ILE A 604 -1.15 10.93 8.68
C ILE A 604 -2.51 10.28 8.52
N GLY A 605 -2.54 8.98 8.28
CA GLY A 605 -3.80 8.27 8.01
C GLY A 605 -4.45 8.70 6.70
N GLY A 606 -5.77 8.54 6.59
CA GLY A 606 -6.52 8.94 5.40
C GLY A 606 -6.24 8.06 4.19
N TRP A 607 -6.49 8.61 3.01
CA TRP A 607 -6.38 7.86 1.75
C TRP A 607 -4.97 7.28 1.53
N GLY A 608 -3.95 8.10 1.68
CA GLY A 608 -2.57 7.72 1.34
C GLY A 608 -1.96 6.69 2.28
N ALA A 609 -2.33 6.71 3.56
CA ALA A 609 -1.65 5.96 4.60
C ALA A 609 -2.49 4.82 5.21
N GLY A 610 -3.80 4.75 4.89
CA GLY A 610 -4.73 3.81 5.51
C GLY A 610 -5.05 4.16 6.96
N CYS A 611 -5.79 3.29 7.64
CA CYS A 611 -6.30 3.53 9.00
C CYS A 611 -5.38 3.03 10.13
N ASN A 612 -4.31 2.30 9.81
CA ASN A 612 -3.40 1.72 10.80
C ASN A 612 -2.21 2.65 11.03
N VAL A 613 -2.32 3.52 12.03
CA VAL A 613 -1.23 4.38 12.47
C VAL A 613 -0.54 3.73 13.65
N ASP A 614 0.79 3.69 13.64
CA ASP A 614 1.60 3.23 14.77
C ASP A 614 1.93 4.42 15.70
N ASP A 615 0.99 4.74 16.59
CA ASP A 615 1.12 5.83 17.54
C ASP A 615 2.36 5.71 18.46
N SER A 616 2.88 4.48 18.65
CA SER A 616 4.03 4.25 19.54
C SER A 616 5.34 4.81 18.97
N LYS A 617 5.35 5.15 17.68
CA LYS A 617 6.50 5.69 16.94
C LYS A 617 6.38 7.19 16.64
N LEU A 618 5.43 7.86 17.27
CA LEU A 618 5.31 9.31 17.18
C LEU A 618 6.14 10.00 18.28
N PRO A 619 6.68 11.20 18.03
CA PRO A 619 6.56 11.96 16.79
C PRO A 619 7.37 11.37 15.64
N ALA A 620 6.86 11.50 14.40
CA ALA A 620 7.54 11.14 13.18
C ALA A 620 8.01 12.40 12.44
N TYR A 621 9.08 12.25 11.67
CA TYR A 621 9.70 13.38 10.96
C TYR A 621 9.92 13.05 9.48
N PHE A 622 9.50 13.95 8.62
CA PHE A 622 9.95 14.06 7.24
C PHE A 622 11.07 15.09 7.21
N THR A 623 12.26 14.68 6.81
CA THR A 623 13.47 15.51 6.89
C THR A 623 13.95 15.85 5.48
N VAL A 624 14.16 17.14 5.18
CA VAL A 624 14.70 17.62 3.91
C VAL A 624 16.08 18.20 4.14
N ASP A 625 17.07 17.70 3.40
CA ASP A 625 18.45 18.17 3.44
C ASP A 625 18.65 19.41 2.58
N TYR A 626 18.17 19.32 1.34
CA TYR A 626 18.15 20.46 0.45
C TYR A 626 17.01 20.37 -0.57
N VAL A 627 16.69 21.51 -1.14
CA VAL A 627 15.92 21.64 -2.37
C VAL A 627 16.63 22.58 -3.32
N ARG A 628 16.67 22.24 -4.59
CA ARG A 628 17.30 23.04 -5.65
C ARG A 628 16.47 23.04 -6.90
N VAL A 629 16.37 24.21 -7.53
CA VAL A 629 15.68 24.38 -8.80
C VAL A 629 16.58 25.10 -9.78
N TRP A 630 16.73 24.51 -10.95
CA TRP A 630 17.46 25.12 -12.05
C TRP A 630 16.53 25.39 -13.22
N GLN A 631 16.76 26.51 -13.90
CA GLN A 631 16.09 26.85 -15.14
C GLN A 631 17.08 26.85 -16.30
N LYS A 632 16.70 26.23 -17.41
CA LYS A 632 17.48 26.30 -18.63
C LYS A 632 17.33 27.69 -19.26
N ASP A 633 18.40 28.29 -19.74
CA ASP A 633 18.37 29.66 -20.24
C ASP A 633 17.38 29.86 -21.40
N GLU A 634 17.17 28.85 -22.22
CA GLU A 634 16.19 28.88 -23.33
C GLU A 634 14.71 28.82 -22.90
N TRP A 635 14.44 28.56 -21.62
CA TRP A 635 13.07 28.47 -21.07
C TRP A 635 12.69 29.67 -20.16
N LYS A 636 13.61 30.64 -20.03
CA LYS A 636 13.36 31.89 -19.26
C LYS A 636 12.30 32.80 -19.87
#